data_a008cb92d588f66b27fc29278402d124
#
_entry.id   a008cb92d588f66b27fc29278402d124
#
_cell.length_a   1.000
_cell.length_b   1.000
_cell.length_c   1.000
_cell.angle_alpha   90.00
_cell.angle_beta   90.00
_cell.angle_gamma   90.00
#
_symmetry.space_group_name_H-M   'P 1'
#
loop_
_entity.id
_entity.type
_entity.pdbx_description
1 polymer ?
#
loop_
_entity_poly.entity_id
_entity_poly.type
_entity_poly.pdbx_seq_one_letter_code
_entity_poly.pdbx_strand_id
1 'polypeptide(L)'
;MSVLHTLCDGYRGVIRNPATPNLKPTFVQFGASDTEIFMCSSYGLKFSIFDLATSRTIEISNPKFHQASVASRGFALRPGSGHFAILTRVAGKDIASVHHPKTRQVLRSWQPDTVDAQGLAWTPDGRWLLMWESAAQGHKILFCTPDGHLFKTWSGPSPWAIEEKHYELGAGVKHCQVSPDGARIAVCDHTRSVCVLETKSAAESMRLEHPATIAPRDTVQIWQEEIATTQSGSQHSFSRATQSVSAPGRASNGTVDTKPARTLSVFDASSSLLATTLEDWPSTVWVWDLASSELRAVLIFHSQILAFSWHPKQREVLMVTCEGDNYAGLVFVWDPLSDGPKTVHFRGQLPDAKVLGKPQASWLDWTGDSAVLLLGDSKHHLMASLAEAEESVAPWQDAHRNDLTMTTGKDETQMEAPALDDFDDDLSGLDMSEVDDTFSFKRT
;
A
#
# COMPACT_ATOMS: atom_id res chain seq x y z
N MET A 1 -3.26 -23.61 0.44
CA MET A 1 -4.19 -23.55 1.56
C MET A 1 -3.93 -22.22 2.25
N SER A 2 -4.89 -21.30 2.19
CA SER A 2 -4.74 -19.99 2.87
C SER A 2 -5.62 -20.03 4.11
N VAL A 3 -5.01 -19.91 5.29
CA VAL A 3 -5.71 -19.87 6.57
C VAL A 3 -5.76 -18.41 7.00
N LEU A 4 -6.96 -17.88 7.20
CA LEU A 4 -7.21 -16.54 7.69
C LEU A 4 -7.74 -16.63 9.13
N HIS A 5 -7.13 -15.90 10.03
CA HIS A 5 -7.56 -15.79 11.41
C HIS A 5 -8.17 -14.41 11.64
N THR A 6 -9.40 -14.36 12.11
CA THR A 6 -9.94 -13.16 12.75
C THR A 6 -9.57 -13.18 14.24
N LEU A 7 -8.91 -12.13 14.71
CA LEU A 7 -8.35 -12.08 16.06
C LEU A 7 -9.41 -11.94 17.17
N CYS A 8 -10.65 -11.57 16.84
CA CYS A 8 -11.65 -11.20 17.84
C CYS A 8 -12.58 -12.32 18.33
N ASP A 9 -12.84 -13.39 17.55
CA ASP A 9 -13.89 -14.38 17.91
C ASP A 9 -13.50 -15.85 17.72
N GLY A 10 -12.21 -16.17 17.58
CA GLY A 10 -11.79 -17.57 17.40
C GLY A 10 -12.27 -18.25 16.12
N TYR A 11 -12.79 -17.47 15.18
CA TYR A 11 -13.25 -17.98 13.89
C TYR A 11 -12.07 -18.43 13.04
N ARG A 12 -12.07 -19.69 12.65
CA ARG A 12 -11.13 -20.24 11.68
C ARG A 12 -11.88 -20.64 10.43
N GLY A 13 -11.73 -19.87 9.36
CA GLY A 13 -12.25 -20.23 8.04
C GLY A 13 -11.12 -20.74 7.14
N VAL A 14 -11.32 -21.85 6.46
CA VAL A 14 -10.40 -22.32 5.42
C VAL A 14 -11.07 -22.15 4.08
N ILE A 15 -10.49 -21.25 3.25
CA ILE A 15 -10.95 -21.06 1.88
C ILE A 15 -10.13 -21.99 0.98
N ARG A 16 -10.79 -22.94 0.34
CA ARG A 16 -10.18 -23.82 -0.65
C ARG A 16 -10.61 -23.36 -2.04
N ASN A 17 -9.66 -23.30 -2.98
CA ASN A 17 -9.98 -23.10 -4.39
C ASN A 17 -10.13 -24.47 -5.06
N PRO A 18 -11.36 -24.94 -5.36
CA PRO A 18 -11.57 -26.26 -5.93
C PRO A 18 -11.02 -26.39 -7.35
N ALA A 19 -11.00 -25.31 -8.11
CA ALA A 19 -10.54 -25.33 -9.50
C ALA A 19 -9.01 -25.42 -9.64
N THR A 20 -8.25 -24.99 -8.63
CA THR A 20 -6.79 -24.98 -8.67
C THR A 20 -6.19 -25.11 -7.26
N PRO A 21 -6.25 -26.31 -6.65
CA PRO A 21 -5.89 -26.51 -5.24
C PRO A 21 -4.41 -26.20 -4.93
N ASN A 22 -3.53 -26.24 -5.94
CA ASN A 22 -2.10 -26.02 -5.78
C ASN A 22 -1.62 -24.64 -6.22
N LEU A 23 -2.49 -23.77 -6.76
CA LEU A 23 -2.12 -22.44 -7.22
C LEU A 23 -2.44 -21.41 -6.14
N LYS A 24 -1.42 -20.63 -5.79
CA LYS A 24 -1.60 -19.51 -4.85
C LYS A 24 -2.43 -18.40 -5.53
N PRO A 25 -3.38 -17.79 -4.81
CA PRO A 25 -4.05 -16.60 -5.30
C PRO A 25 -3.03 -15.49 -5.52
N THR A 26 -3.26 -14.64 -6.52
CA THR A 26 -2.39 -13.49 -6.79
C THR A 26 -2.58 -12.40 -5.73
N PHE A 27 -3.72 -12.42 -5.07
CA PHE A 27 -4.12 -11.38 -4.16
C PHE A 27 -5.18 -11.91 -3.17
N VAL A 28 -5.04 -11.55 -1.89
CA VAL A 28 -6.00 -11.81 -0.81
C VAL A 28 -5.98 -10.61 0.13
N GLN A 29 -7.14 -10.03 0.43
CA GLN A 29 -7.29 -8.96 1.44
C GLN A 29 -8.68 -9.00 2.06
N PHE A 30 -8.84 -8.34 3.21
CA PHE A 30 -10.17 -8.06 3.75
C PHE A 30 -10.93 -7.07 2.86
N GLY A 31 -12.25 -7.22 2.79
CA GLY A 31 -13.16 -6.36 2.06
C GLY A 31 -13.64 -5.17 2.89
N ALA A 32 -14.96 -4.92 2.85
CA ALA A 32 -15.59 -3.82 3.58
C ALA A 32 -15.79 -4.11 5.09
N SER A 33 -15.62 -5.36 5.51
CA SER A 33 -15.70 -5.82 6.89
C SER A 33 -14.62 -6.85 7.18
N ASP A 34 -14.40 -7.18 8.44
CA ASP A 34 -13.52 -8.22 8.93
C ASP A 34 -13.97 -9.65 8.57
N THR A 35 -15.25 -9.80 8.22
CA THR A 35 -15.83 -11.07 7.73
C THR A 35 -15.82 -11.21 6.22
N GLU A 36 -15.52 -10.15 5.47
CA GLU A 36 -15.49 -10.18 4.01
C GLU A 36 -14.06 -10.30 3.49
N ILE A 37 -13.84 -11.20 2.54
CA ILE A 37 -12.53 -11.43 1.93
C ILE A 37 -12.62 -11.31 0.42
N PHE A 38 -11.72 -10.52 -0.14
CA PHE A 38 -11.47 -10.40 -1.57
C PHE A 38 -10.29 -11.28 -1.96
N MET A 39 -10.50 -12.09 -2.99
CA MET A 39 -9.46 -12.95 -3.52
C MET A 39 -9.47 -12.91 -5.05
N CYS A 40 -8.29 -12.75 -5.64
CA CYS A 40 -8.11 -12.93 -7.08
C CYS A 40 -7.43 -14.27 -7.36
N SER A 41 -8.00 -15.03 -8.28
CA SER A 41 -7.44 -16.31 -8.70
C SER A 41 -6.08 -16.13 -9.38
N SER A 42 -5.32 -17.20 -9.43
CA SER A 42 -4.13 -17.29 -10.29
C SER A 42 -4.52 -16.91 -11.72
N TYR A 43 -3.65 -16.15 -12.38
CA TYR A 43 -3.88 -15.61 -13.74
C TYR A 43 -5.01 -14.56 -13.88
N GLY A 44 -5.61 -14.09 -12.76
CA GLY A 44 -6.62 -13.04 -12.82
C GLY A 44 -7.92 -13.42 -13.55
N LEU A 45 -8.26 -14.70 -13.63
CA LEU A 45 -9.46 -15.17 -14.34
C LEU A 45 -10.75 -14.89 -13.58
N LYS A 46 -10.68 -14.91 -12.24
CA LYS A 46 -11.82 -14.72 -11.35
C LYS A 46 -11.45 -13.84 -10.16
N PHE A 47 -12.37 -12.99 -9.80
CA PHE A 47 -12.38 -12.27 -8.54
C PHE A 47 -13.49 -12.84 -7.66
N SER A 48 -13.14 -13.32 -6.48
CA SER A 48 -14.07 -13.97 -5.56
C SER A 48 -14.22 -13.12 -4.31
N ILE A 49 -15.45 -12.92 -3.89
CA ILE A 49 -15.83 -12.24 -2.65
C ILE A 49 -16.42 -13.32 -1.73
N PHE A 50 -15.74 -13.54 -0.61
CA PHE A 50 -16.18 -14.50 0.41
C PHE A 50 -16.74 -13.74 1.60
N ASP A 51 -17.90 -14.15 2.06
CA ASP A 51 -18.45 -13.75 3.36
C ASP A 51 -18.27 -14.92 4.33
N LEU A 52 -17.37 -14.74 5.29
CA LEU A 52 -17.01 -15.75 6.28
C LEU A 52 -18.16 -16.05 7.25
N ALA A 53 -19.02 -15.05 7.52
CA ALA A 53 -20.13 -15.22 8.46
C ALA A 53 -21.27 -16.07 7.86
N THR A 54 -21.56 -15.85 6.57
CA THR A 54 -22.68 -16.53 5.88
C THR A 54 -22.22 -17.66 4.97
N SER A 55 -20.92 -17.88 4.82
CA SER A 55 -20.34 -18.85 3.88
C SER A 55 -20.73 -18.61 2.42
N ARG A 56 -21.14 -17.40 2.10
CA ARG A 56 -21.54 -17.02 0.76
C ARG A 56 -20.33 -16.63 -0.06
N THR A 57 -20.30 -17.09 -1.30
CA THR A 57 -19.27 -16.71 -2.27
C THR A 57 -19.91 -16.09 -3.50
N ILE A 58 -19.31 -15.00 -3.98
CA ILE A 58 -19.70 -14.35 -5.23
C ILE A 58 -18.47 -14.32 -6.11
N GLU A 59 -18.62 -14.80 -7.35
CA GLU A 59 -17.54 -14.81 -8.33
C GLU A 59 -17.83 -13.80 -9.45
N ILE A 60 -16.80 -13.02 -9.81
CA ILE A 60 -16.82 -12.09 -10.92
C ILE A 60 -15.77 -12.54 -11.92
N SER A 61 -16.21 -12.87 -13.14
CA SER A 61 -15.32 -13.35 -14.20
C SER A 61 -14.60 -12.22 -14.91
N ASN A 62 -13.41 -12.54 -15.41
CA ASN A 62 -12.59 -11.63 -16.22
C ASN A 62 -12.31 -10.27 -15.57
N PRO A 63 -11.92 -10.23 -14.28
CA PRO A 63 -11.53 -8.98 -13.65
C PRO A 63 -10.31 -8.42 -14.38
N LYS A 64 -10.26 -7.09 -14.49
CA LYS A 64 -9.14 -6.42 -15.13
C LYS A 64 -8.09 -6.05 -14.09
N PHE A 65 -7.13 -6.94 -13.87
CA PHE A 65 -5.99 -6.71 -13.02
C PHE A 65 -4.71 -6.74 -13.86
N HIS A 66 -4.04 -5.63 -13.87
CA HIS A 66 -2.66 -5.62 -14.29
C HIS A 66 -1.79 -5.76 -13.05
N GLN A 67 -1.03 -6.83 -13.00
CA GLN A 67 -0.03 -7.19 -11.98
C GLN A 67 -0.27 -6.57 -10.60
N ALA A 68 -0.04 -7.28 -9.53
CA ALA A 68 -0.26 -6.91 -8.12
C ALA A 68 0.48 -5.63 -7.64
N SER A 69 0.59 -4.60 -8.47
CA SER A 69 1.05 -3.30 -8.02
C SER A 69 -0.14 -2.57 -7.39
N VAL A 70 0.10 -1.98 -6.24
CA VAL A 70 -0.88 -1.16 -5.51
C VAL A 70 -1.44 -0.01 -6.38
N ALA A 71 -0.73 0.37 -7.43
CA ALA A 71 -1.03 1.51 -8.29
C ALA A 71 -2.09 1.28 -9.37
N SER A 72 -2.39 0.03 -9.71
CA SER A 72 -3.34 -0.28 -10.78
C SER A 72 -4.34 -1.35 -10.34
N ARG A 73 -5.17 -1.01 -9.36
CA ARG A 73 -6.27 -1.88 -8.93
C ARG A 73 -7.46 -1.67 -9.81
N GLY A 74 -7.93 -2.73 -10.45
CA GLY A 74 -9.18 -2.71 -11.21
C GLY A 74 -10.43 -2.74 -10.34
N PHE A 75 -10.31 -2.50 -9.04
CA PHE A 75 -11.44 -2.45 -8.11
C PHE A 75 -11.21 -1.48 -6.96
N ALA A 76 -12.28 -0.95 -6.38
CA ALA A 76 -12.24 -0.11 -5.20
C ALA A 76 -13.54 -0.16 -4.40
N LEU A 77 -13.44 -0.02 -3.08
CA LEU A 77 -14.57 0.20 -2.19
C LEU A 77 -14.88 1.70 -2.08
N ARG A 78 -16.16 2.05 -2.23
CA ARG A 78 -16.62 3.42 -2.03
C ARG A 78 -16.58 3.76 -0.55
N PRO A 79 -15.84 4.82 -0.16
CA PRO A 79 -15.78 5.23 1.22
C PRO A 79 -17.16 5.51 1.83
N GLY A 80 -17.33 5.24 3.12
CA GLY A 80 -18.55 5.49 3.88
C GLY A 80 -19.72 4.55 3.55
N SER A 81 -19.92 4.18 2.29
CA SER A 81 -21.07 3.38 1.86
C SER A 81 -20.75 1.90 1.58
N GLY A 82 -19.49 1.56 1.38
CA GLY A 82 -19.04 0.19 1.13
C GLY A 82 -19.47 -0.42 -0.23
N HIS A 83 -20.00 0.40 -1.16
CA HIS A 83 -20.25 -0.07 -2.53
C HIS A 83 -18.93 -0.49 -3.18
N PHE A 84 -18.97 -1.57 -3.92
CA PHE A 84 -17.79 -2.13 -4.57
C PHE A 84 -17.82 -1.85 -6.06
N ALA A 85 -16.83 -1.18 -6.57
CA ALA A 85 -16.64 -0.95 -8.01
C ALA A 85 -15.55 -1.86 -8.55
N ILE A 86 -15.73 -2.43 -9.74
CA ILE A 86 -14.76 -3.29 -10.41
C ILE A 86 -14.77 -3.09 -11.91
N LEU A 87 -13.57 -3.14 -12.51
CA LEU A 87 -13.38 -3.25 -13.94
C LEU A 87 -13.25 -4.70 -14.35
N THR A 88 -13.99 -5.08 -15.38
CA THR A 88 -13.91 -6.38 -16.05
C THR A 88 -13.67 -6.17 -17.54
N ARG A 89 -13.21 -7.21 -18.23
CA ARG A 89 -13.03 -7.16 -19.69
C ARG A 89 -13.85 -8.25 -20.36
N VAL A 90 -14.80 -7.84 -21.20
CA VAL A 90 -15.70 -8.75 -21.89
C VAL A 90 -15.64 -8.47 -23.38
N ALA A 91 -15.36 -9.47 -24.19
CA ALA A 91 -15.24 -9.37 -25.64
C ALA A 91 -14.33 -8.20 -26.11
N GLY A 92 -13.21 -8.00 -25.40
CA GLY A 92 -12.23 -6.97 -25.70
C GLY A 92 -12.62 -5.55 -25.24
N LYS A 93 -13.77 -5.38 -24.58
CA LYS A 93 -14.26 -4.09 -24.09
C LYS A 93 -14.19 -4.02 -22.57
N ASP A 94 -13.86 -2.86 -22.04
CA ASP A 94 -13.88 -2.59 -20.61
C ASP A 94 -15.32 -2.42 -20.13
N ILE A 95 -15.65 -3.03 -19.02
CA ILE A 95 -16.93 -2.91 -18.34
C ILE A 95 -16.66 -2.47 -16.90
N ALA A 96 -17.25 -1.37 -16.49
CA ALA A 96 -17.29 -0.96 -15.08
C ALA A 96 -18.60 -1.41 -14.46
N SER A 97 -18.52 -1.97 -13.25
CA SER A 97 -19.72 -2.34 -12.50
C SER A 97 -19.62 -1.88 -11.05
N VAL A 98 -20.76 -1.44 -10.50
CA VAL A 98 -20.91 -1.07 -9.09
C VAL A 98 -21.86 -2.07 -8.44
N HIS A 99 -21.44 -2.61 -7.31
CA HIS A 99 -22.12 -3.65 -6.56
C HIS A 99 -22.62 -3.15 -5.21
N HIS A 100 -23.75 -3.71 -4.79
CA HIS A 100 -24.37 -3.39 -3.50
C HIS A 100 -23.44 -3.72 -2.32
N PRO A 101 -23.38 -2.89 -1.28
CA PRO A 101 -22.42 -3.05 -0.18
C PRO A 101 -22.53 -4.35 0.62
N LYS A 102 -23.76 -4.90 0.78
CA LYS A 102 -23.98 -6.12 1.56
C LYS A 102 -24.20 -7.36 0.69
N THR A 103 -25.04 -7.24 -0.36
CA THR A 103 -25.40 -8.41 -1.19
C THR A 103 -24.40 -8.67 -2.30
N ARG A 104 -23.56 -7.71 -2.62
CA ARG A 104 -22.60 -7.73 -3.76
C ARG A 104 -23.27 -7.98 -5.12
N GLN A 105 -24.58 -7.87 -5.20
CA GLN A 105 -25.30 -7.88 -6.48
C GLN A 105 -24.96 -6.64 -7.28
N VAL A 106 -24.93 -6.79 -8.60
CA VAL A 106 -24.69 -5.68 -9.53
C VAL A 106 -25.83 -4.69 -9.45
N LEU A 107 -25.55 -3.45 -9.07
CA LEU A 107 -26.51 -2.35 -9.08
C LEU A 107 -26.49 -1.64 -10.43
N ARG A 108 -25.28 -1.44 -10.96
CA ARG A 108 -25.06 -0.74 -12.21
C ARG A 108 -23.88 -1.36 -12.96
N SER A 109 -24.00 -1.45 -14.29
CA SER A 109 -22.92 -1.87 -15.17
C SER A 109 -22.99 -1.06 -16.46
N TRP A 110 -21.84 -0.60 -16.93
CA TRP A 110 -21.74 0.18 -18.17
C TRP A 110 -20.38 -0.03 -18.83
N GLN A 111 -20.31 0.30 -20.11
CA GLN A 111 -19.06 0.39 -20.85
C GLN A 111 -18.52 1.82 -20.70
N PRO A 112 -17.38 2.03 -20.00
CA PRO A 112 -16.74 3.33 -19.97
C PRO A 112 -16.15 3.67 -21.35
N ASP A 113 -15.93 4.95 -21.60
CA ASP A 113 -15.24 5.40 -22.80
C ASP A 113 -13.71 5.20 -22.66
N THR A 114 -13.30 3.93 -22.58
CA THR A 114 -11.91 3.49 -22.50
C THR A 114 -11.64 2.37 -23.50
N VAL A 115 -10.41 2.30 -23.98
CA VAL A 115 -9.90 1.19 -24.81
C VAL A 115 -9.25 0.14 -23.92
N ASP A 116 -8.46 0.60 -22.94
CA ASP A 116 -7.68 -0.24 -22.06
C ASP A 116 -7.47 0.43 -20.68
N ALA A 117 -8.57 0.60 -19.92
CA ALA A 117 -8.52 1.19 -18.59
C ALA A 117 -7.52 0.45 -17.68
N GLN A 118 -6.65 1.19 -17.03
CA GLN A 118 -5.58 0.63 -16.17
C GLN A 118 -5.93 0.62 -14.69
N GLY A 119 -6.96 1.32 -14.30
CA GLY A 119 -7.40 1.32 -12.93
C GLY A 119 -8.61 2.19 -12.68
N LEU A 120 -9.12 2.09 -11.47
CA LEU A 120 -10.20 2.92 -10.96
C LEU A 120 -9.96 3.25 -9.49
N ALA A 121 -10.50 4.39 -9.07
CA ALA A 121 -10.47 4.83 -7.68
C ALA A 121 -11.73 5.63 -7.34
N TRP A 122 -12.22 5.51 -6.11
CA TRP A 122 -13.20 6.42 -5.57
C TRP A 122 -12.51 7.65 -4.97
N THR A 123 -13.14 8.81 -5.10
CA THR A 123 -12.76 9.95 -4.26
C THR A 123 -13.14 9.65 -2.81
N PRO A 124 -12.41 10.19 -1.80
CA PRO A 124 -12.67 9.93 -0.38
C PRO A 124 -14.08 10.32 0.09
N ASP A 125 -14.69 11.32 -0.54
CA ASP A 125 -16.09 11.69 -0.32
C ASP A 125 -17.10 10.75 -1.01
N GLY A 126 -16.60 9.81 -1.82
CA GLY A 126 -17.42 8.85 -2.57
C GLY A 126 -18.26 9.46 -3.69
N ARG A 127 -18.04 10.71 -4.08
CA ARG A 127 -18.82 11.38 -5.12
C ARG A 127 -18.44 10.95 -6.52
N TRP A 128 -17.14 10.72 -6.76
CA TRP A 128 -16.61 10.41 -8.07
C TRP A 128 -15.96 9.05 -8.10
N LEU A 129 -16.21 8.32 -9.17
CA LEU A 129 -15.46 7.16 -9.60
C LEU A 129 -14.53 7.58 -10.73
N LEU A 130 -13.24 7.59 -10.45
CA LEU A 130 -12.20 7.88 -11.42
C LEU A 130 -11.80 6.62 -12.16
N MET A 131 -11.61 6.70 -13.46
CA MET A 131 -11.03 5.62 -14.27
C MET A 131 -9.99 6.23 -15.20
N TRP A 132 -8.83 5.63 -15.32
CA TRP A 132 -7.79 6.12 -16.20
C TRP A 132 -7.38 5.09 -17.23
N GLU A 133 -7.04 5.63 -18.40
CA GLU A 133 -6.69 4.88 -19.60
C GLU A 133 -5.23 4.43 -19.56
N SER A 134 -4.90 3.44 -20.37
CA SER A 134 -3.53 3.01 -20.64
C SER A 134 -2.68 4.15 -21.18
N ALA A 135 -1.43 4.22 -20.74
CA ALA A 135 -0.45 5.19 -21.24
C ALA A 135 -0.29 5.17 -22.76
N ALA A 136 -0.49 4.02 -23.39
CA ALA A 136 -0.46 3.89 -24.85
C ALA A 136 -1.60 4.63 -25.59
N GLN A 137 -2.67 4.96 -24.86
CA GLN A 137 -3.82 5.73 -25.40
C GLN A 137 -3.75 7.23 -25.07
N GLY A 138 -2.60 7.69 -24.52
CA GLY A 138 -2.41 9.07 -24.09
C GLY A 138 -3.01 9.38 -22.73
N HIS A 139 -3.15 10.65 -22.45
CA HIS A 139 -3.73 11.12 -21.19
C HIS A 139 -5.25 11.06 -21.26
N LYS A 140 -5.85 10.22 -20.42
CA LYS A 140 -7.31 10.18 -20.29
C LYS A 140 -7.72 9.71 -18.89
N ILE A 141 -8.43 10.56 -18.18
CA ILE A 141 -9.05 10.23 -16.89
C ILE A 141 -10.53 10.58 -16.98
N LEU A 142 -11.38 9.60 -16.73
CA LEU A 142 -12.82 9.76 -16.69
C LEU A 142 -13.27 10.02 -15.25
N PHE A 143 -14.09 11.04 -15.06
CA PHE A 143 -14.77 11.35 -13.80
C PHE A 143 -16.22 10.92 -13.95
N CYS A 144 -16.61 9.84 -13.30
CA CYS A 144 -17.96 9.31 -13.35
C CYS A 144 -18.67 9.47 -12.01
N THR A 145 -19.97 9.68 -12.07
CA THR A 145 -20.84 9.58 -10.89
C THR A 145 -20.97 8.11 -10.45
N PRO A 146 -21.43 7.82 -9.22
CA PRO A 146 -21.58 6.44 -8.73
C PRO A 146 -22.52 5.56 -9.57
N ASP A 147 -23.44 6.15 -10.30
CA ASP A 147 -24.38 5.49 -11.23
C ASP A 147 -23.87 5.41 -12.67
N GLY A 148 -22.61 5.82 -12.91
CA GLY A 148 -21.90 5.61 -14.18
C GLY A 148 -22.08 6.72 -15.21
N HIS A 149 -22.70 7.86 -14.85
CA HIS A 149 -22.74 9.00 -15.76
C HIS A 149 -21.38 9.69 -15.83
N LEU A 150 -20.90 9.93 -17.03
CA LEU A 150 -19.67 10.68 -17.27
C LEU A 150 -19.90 12.16 -16.96
N PHE A 151 -19.18 12.69 -15.97
CA PHE A 151 -19.20 14.11 -15.63
C PHE A 151 -18.20 14.90 -16.46
N LYS A 152 -16.94 14.44 -16.50
CA LYS A 152 -15.86 15.10 -17.22
C LYS A 152 -14.79 14.11 -17.63
N THR A 153 -14.09 14.44 -18.71
CA THR A 153 -12.85 13.78 -19.14
C THR A 153 -11.71 14.77 -19.03
N TRP A 154 -10.64 14.39 -18.34
CA TRP A 154 -9.37 15.08 -18.44
C TRP A 154 -8.52 14.40 -19.52
N SER A 155 -8.06 15.17 -20.50
CA SER A 155 -7.36 14.66 -21.70
C SER A 155 -5.91 15.13 -21.76
N GLY A 156 -5.30 15.33 -20.59
CA GLY A 156 -3.92 15.78 -20.49
C GLY A 156 -3.80 17.26 -20.14
N PRO A 157 -2.56 17.70 -19.97
CA PRO A 157 -2.24 19.07 -19.63
C PRO A 157 -2.72 20.05 -20.69
N SER A 158 -3.09 21.25 -20.27
CA SER A 158 -3.52 22.31 -21.19
C SER A 158 -2.38 22.72 -22.12
N PRO A 159 -2.60 22.82 -23.43
CA PRO A 159 -1.60 23.25 -24.38
C PRO A 159 -1.00 24.65 -24.06
N TRP A 160 -1.75 25.47 -23.37
CA TRP A 160 -1.35 26.83 -22.97
C TRP A 160 -0.35 26.88 -21.81
N ALA A 161 -0.21 25.77 -21.08
CA ALA A 161 0.76 25.65 -19.98
C ALA A 161 2.15 25.19 -20.46
N ILE A 162 2.31 25.04 -21.78
CA ILE A 162 3.50 24.45 -22.36
C ILE A 162 4.21 25.49 -23.20
N GLU A 163 5.21 26.10 -22.61
CA GLU A 163 6.27 26.74 -23.38
C GLU A 163 6.99 25.62 -24.16
N GLU A 164 6.66 25.48 -25.47
CA GLU A 164 7.40 24.80 -26.55
C GLU A 164 8.33 23.60 -26.23
N LYS A 165 8.23 22.96 -25.08
CA LYS A 165 8.98 21.75 -24.79
C LYS A 165 8.20 20.53 -25.22
N HIS A 166 8.69 19.94 -26.30
CA HIS A 166 8.32 18.67 -26.89
C HIS A 166 7.47 17.76 -26.01
N TYR A 167 6.12 17.73 -26.29
CA TYR A 167 5.30 16.61 -25.86
C TYR A 167 5.76 15.41 -26.66
N GLU A 168 6.42 14.49 -25.99
CA GLU A 168 6.64 13.19 -26.56
C GLU A 168 5.28 12.51 -26.74
N LEU A 169 4.97 12.17 -27.99
CA LEU A 169 3.87 11.26 -28.34
C LEU A 169 4.02 10.00 -27.47
N GLY A 170 3.04 9.74 -26.60
CA GLY A 170 3.05 8.57 -25.72
C GLY A 170 3.20 8.87 -24.22
N ALA A 171 3.27 10.15 -23.81
CA ALA A 171 3.12 10.53 -22.42
C ALA A 171 1.66 10.31 -21.97
N GLY A 172 1.32 9.16 -21.48
CA GLY A 172 0.00 8.85 -20.95
C GLY A 172 0.05 8.56 -19.45
N VAL A 173 -1.11 8.35 -18.83
CA VAL A 173 -1.21 8.16 -17.38
C VAL A 173 -0.55 6.85 -16.95
N LYS A 174 0.49 6.94 -16.13
CA LYS A 174 1.13 5.80 -15.47
C LYS A 174 0.53 5.49 -14.11
N HIS A 175 0.31 6.54 -13.33
CA HIS A 175 -0.16 6.43 -11.96
C HIS A 175 -1.09 7.60 -11.66
N CYS A 176 -2.15 7.30 -10.93
CA CYS A 176 -3.14 8.29 -10.51
C CYS A 176 -3.49 8.04 -9.05
N GLN A 177 -3.41 9.06 -8.22
CA GLN A 177 -3.75 8.98 -6.82
C GLN A 177 -4.58 10.18 -6.38
N VAL A 178 -5.64 9.90 -5.61
CA VAL A 178 -6.47 10.93 -4.99
C VAL A 178 -5.91 11.28 -3.62
N SER A 179 -5.90 12.56 -3.27
CA SER A 179 -5.49 13.02 -1.95
C SER A 179 -6.48 12.56 -0.86
N PRO A 180 -6.02 12.34 0.38
CA PRO A 180 -6.89 11.92 1.49
C PRO A 180 -8.09 12.84 1.77
N ASP A 181 -7.94 14.15 1.56
CA ASP A 181 -9.03 15.14 1.67
C ASP A 181 -9.98 15.14 0.45
N GLY A 182 -9.63 14.42 -0.62
CA GLY A 182 -10.40 14.36 -1.86
C GLY A 182 -10.34 15.61 -2.72
N ALA A 183 -9.54 16.61 -2.36
CA ALA A 183 -9.50 17.88 -3.09
C ALA A 183 -8.62 17.82 -4.34
N ARG A 184 -7.60 16.96 -4.36
CA ARG A 184 -6.58 16.89 -5.41
C ARG A 184 -6.37 15.48 -5.94
N ILE A 185 -5.84 15.41 -7.15
CA ILE A 185 -5.45 14.16 -7.80
C ILE A 185 -4.04 14.35 -8.37
N ALA A 186 -3.08 13.53 -7.93
CA ALA A 186 -1.76 13.48 -8.53
C ALA A 186 -1.78 12.52 -9.71
N VAL A 187 -1.32 12.98 -10.85
CA VAL A 187 -1.23 12.22 -12.11
C VAL A 187 0.23 12.21 -12.55
N CYS A 188 0.81 11.03 -12.55
CA CYS A 188 2.15 10.79 -13.08
C CYS A 188 2.04 10.20 -14.48
N ASP A 189 2.86 10.70 -15.38
CA ASP A 189 2.98 10.24 -16.75
C ASP A 189 4.41 9.75 -17.07
N HIS A 190 4.77 9.69 -18.33
CA HIS A 190 6.11 9.35 -18.80
C HIS A 190 7.09 10.54 -18.79
N THR A 191 6.63 11.72 -18.42
CA THR A 191 7.49 12.91 -18.29
C THR A 191 8.14 12.95 -16.89
N ARG A 192 9.00 13.94 -16.70
CA ARG A 192 9.62 14.23 -15.40
C ARG A 192 8.79 15.20 -14.56
N SER A 193 7.48 15.21 -14.79
CA SER A 193 6.57 16.08 -14.05
C SER A 193 5.39 15.27 -13.49
N VAL A 194 4.81 15.79 -12.42
CA VAL A 194 3.56 15.31 -11.86
C VAL A 194 2.52 16.42 -11.99
N CYS A 195 1.44 16.11 -12.68
CA CYS A 195 0.28 16.99 -12.80
C CYS A 195 -0.61 16.84 -11.55
N VAL A 196 -0.96 17.93 -10.90
CA VAL A 196 -1.93 17.89 -9.81
C VAL A 196 -3.21 18.55 -10.29
N LEU A 197 -4.30 17.77 -10.29
CA LEU A 197 -5.61 18.22 -10.69
C LEU A 197 -6.44 18.61 -9.46
N GLU A 198 -7.30 19.60 -9.61
CA GLU A 198 -8.37 19.85 -8.65
C GLU A 198 -9.55 18.91 -8.95
N THR A 199 -10.02 18.16 -7.96
CA THR A 199 -11.07 17.15 -8.14
C THR A 199 -12.41 17.76 -8.58
N LYS A 200 -12.77 18.95 -8.06
CA LYS A 200 -14.05 19.60 -8.34
C LYS A 200 -14.17 20.06 -9.78
N SER A 201 -13.12 20.64 -10.32
CA SER A 201 -13.07 21.20 -11.67
C SER A 201 -12.54 20.19 -12.70
N ALA A 202 -11.88 19.11 -12.24
CA ALA A 202 -11.08 18.21 -13.05
C ALA A 202 -10.12 18.99 -13.99
N ALA A 203 -9.52 20.05 -13.46
CA ALA A 203 -8.56 20.91 -14.15
C ALA A 203 -7.21 20.84 -13.46
N GLU A 204 -6.15 21.05 -14.23
CA GLU A 204 -4.79 21.17 -13.70
C GLU A 204 -4.69 22.41 -12.79
N SER A 205 -4.25 22.21 -11.54
CA SER A 205 -4.01 23.30 -10.58
C SER A 205 -2.54 23.65 -10.49
N MET A 206 -1.66 22.65 -10.64
CA MET A 206 -0.20 22.85 -10.59
C MET A 206 0.52 21.72 -11.33
N ARG A 207 1.78 22.00 -11.67
CA ARG A 207 2.71 21.02 -12.24
C ARG A 207 4.00 21.02 -11.45
N LEU A 208 4.41 19.85 -10.98
CA LEU A 208 5.62 19.64 -10.19
C LEU A 208 6.70 19.06 -11.10
N GLU A 209 7.64 19.88 -11.52
CA GLU A 209 8.74 19.47 -12.39
C GLU A 209 9.94 19.01 -11.58
N HIS A 210 10.44 17.82 -11.86
CA HIS A 210 11.56 17.22 -11.16
C HIS A 210 12.88 17.63 -11.81
N PRO A 211 13.72 18.43 -11.12
CA PRO A 211 15.00 18.87 -11.65
C PRO A 211 16.03 17.73 -11.60
N ALA A 212 16.83 17.58 -12.67
CA ALA A 212 17.95 16.64 -12.68
C ALA A 212 19.06 17.06 -11.71
N THR A 213 19.25 18.37 -11.55
CA THR A 213 20.21 18.97 -10.61
C THR A 213 19.46 19.79 -9.59
N ILE A 214 19.66 19.46 -8.33
CA ILE A 214 18.96 20.06 -7.19
C ILE A 214 19.96 20.94 -6.44
N ALA A 215 19.64 22.24 -6.33
CA ALA A 215 20.43 23.16 -5.53
C ALA A 215 19.83 23.27 -4.12
N PRO A 216 20.63 23.11 -3.05
CA PRO A 216 20.15 23.32 -1.69
C PRO A 216 19.76 24.79 -1.51
N ARG A 217 18.66 24.98 -0.76
CA ARG A 217 18.13 26.30 -0.37
C ARG A 217 17.69 26.20 1.09
N ASP A 218 17.44 27.31 1.72
CA ASP A 218 16.94 27.31 3.12
C ASP A 218 15.62 26.58 3.26
N THR A 219 14.80 26.58 2.20
CA THR A 219 13.49 25.90 2.14
C THR A 219 13.57 24.47 1.64
N VAL A 220 14.72 24.01 1.11
CA VAL A 220 14.89 22.69 0.49
C VAL A 220 15.97 21.90 1.19
N GLN A 221 15.58 20.82 1.85
CA GLN A 221 16.51 19.87 2.46
C GLN A 221 16.92 18.81 1.45
N ILE A 222 18.22 18.59 1.25
CA ILE A 222 18.72 17.50 0.40
C ILE A 222 19.54 16.57 1.27
N TRP A 223 19.08 15.33 1.37
CA TRP A 223 19.71 14.27 2.16
C TRP A 223 20.27 13.20 1.25
N GLN A 224 21.55 12.89 1.43
CA GLN A 224 22.26 11.83 0.69
C GLN A 224 22.62 10.70 1.64
N GLU A 225 22.30 9.48 1.23
CA GLU A 225 22.71 8.29 1.96
C GLU A 225 24.21 8.11 1.90
N GLU A 226 24.82 7.76 3.02
CA GLU A 226 26.21 7.37 3.17
C GLU A 226 26.27 5.95 3.73
N ILE A 227 27.07 5.09 3.13
CA ILE A 227 27.25 3.72 3.55
C ILE A 227 28.67 3.52 4.03
N ALA A 228 28.83 3.27 5.32
CA ALA A 228 30.10 2.88 5.92
C ALA A 228 30.15 1.37 6.10
N THR A 229 31.20 0.72 5.58
CA THR A 229 31.42 -0.71 5.83
C THR A 229 32.12 -0.88 7.18
N THR A 230 31.48 -1.58 8.11
CA THR A 230 32.02 -1.90 9.42
C THR A 230 32.27 -3.41 9.53
N GLN A 231 32.99 -3.84 10.60
CA GLN A 231 33.20 -5.27 10.86
C GLN A 231 31.89 -6.03 11.14
N SER A 232 30.84 -5.29 11.57
CA SER A 232 29.51 -5.84 11.89
C SER A 232 28.52 -5.75 10.72
N GLY A 233 28.92 -5.18 9.57
CA GLY A 233 28.07 -5.01 8.39
C GLY A 233 28.07 -3.58 7.87
N SER A 234 27.11 -3.27 7.00
CA SER A 234 26.94 -1.91 6.44
C SER A 234 26.14 -1.05 7.41
N GLN A 235 26.67 0.12 7.72
CA GLN A 235 25.99 1.17 8.48
C GLN A 235 25.52 2.24 7.52
N HIS A 236 24.24 2.59 7.58
CA HIS A 236 23.59 3.60 6.75
C HIS A 236 23.34 4.85 7.57
N SER A 237 23.79 5.97 7.06
CA SER A 237 23.59 7.31 7.62
C SER A 237 23.22 8.28 6.50
N PHE A 238 22.86 9.52 6.85
CA PHE A 238 22.53 10.55 5.88
C PHE A 238 23.30 11.84 6.19
N SER A 239 23.81 12.45 5.13
CA SER A 239 24.42 13.76 5.21
C SER A 239 23.57 14.79 4.46
N ARG A 240 23.52 16.02 4.99
CA ARG A 240 22.84 17.12 4.34
C ARG A 240 23.75 17.72 3.27
N ALA A 241 23.29 17.77 2.03
CA ALA A 241 24.03 18.37 0.95
C ALA A 241 24.11 19.88 1.11
N THR A 242 25.33 20.43 1.00
CA THR A 242 25.61 21.89 1.02
C THR A 242 25.86 22.45 -0.37
N GLN A 243 26.01 21.58 -1.36
CA GLN A 243 26.24 21.94 -2.77
C GLN A 243 25.18 21.32 -3.65
N SER A 244 25.07 21.78 -4.89
CA SER A 244 24.17 21.22 -5.88
C SER A 244 24.47 19.74 -6.14
N VAL A 245 23.43 18.91 -6.12
CA VAL A 245 23.52 17.46 -6.29
C VAL A 245 22.68 17.04 -7.50
N SER A 246 23.19 16.09 -8.26
CA SER A 246 22.41 15.48 -9.35
C SER A 246 21.69 14.23 -8.84
N ALA A 247 20.40 14.11 -9.18
CA ALA A 247 19.65 12.89 -8.92
C ALA A 247 20.28 11.71 -9.70
N PRO A 248 20.59 10.58 -9.03
CA PRO A 248 21.21 9.44 -9.70
C PRO A 248 20.24 8.85 -10.74
N GLY A 249 20.66 8.89 -12.00
CA GLY A 249 19.91 8.28 -13.09
C GLY A 249 19.97 6.75 -13.05
N ARG A 250 19.06 6.13 -13.77
CA ARG A 250 19.07 4.68 -13.95
C ARG A 250 20.38 4.25 -14.63
N ALA A 251 21.11 3.33 -13.99
CA ALA A 251 22.34 2.79 -14.59
C ALA A 251 22.01 2.06 -15.90
N SER A 252 22.65 2.48 -17.00
CA SER A 252 22.46 1.85 -18.33
C SER A 252 23.01 0.43 -18.43
N ASN A 253 23.79 -0.02 -17.44
CA ASN A 253 24.46 -1.32 -17.40
C ASN A 253 23.70 -2.33 -16.51
N GLY A 254 22.39 -2.19 -16.37
CA GLY A 254 21.59 -3.11 -15.56
C GLY A 254 21.72 -4.55 -16.04
N THR A 255 22.21 -5.42 -15.18
CA THR A 255 22.03 -6.87 -15.32
C THR A 255 20.54 -7.16 -15.49
N VAL A 256 20.21 -8.14 -16.31
CA VAL A 256 18.85 -8.52 -16.76
C VAL A 256 17.85 -8.78 -15.61
N ASP A 257 18.32 -8.86 -14.37
CA ASP A 257 17.52 -9.23 -13.18
C ASP A 257 16.99 -8.04 -12.34
N THR A 258 17.28 -6.79 -12.70
CA THR A 258 16.73 -5.65 -11.95
C THR A 258 15.25 -5.45 -12.30
N LYS A 259 14.40 -5.45 -11.27
CA LYS A 259 12.97 -5.13 -11.44
C LYS A 259 12.81 -3.76 -12.09
N PRO A 260 11.76 -3.58 -12.93
CA PRO A 260 11.50 -2.28 -13.52
C PRO A 260 11.25 -1.25 -12.42
N ALA A 261 11.93 -0.13 -12.50
CA ALA A 261 11.68 1.03 -11.67
C ALA A 261 10.22 1.49 -11.85
N ARG A 262 9.64 2.05 -10.82
CA ARG A 262 8.24 2.49 -10.83
C ARG A 262 8.15 3.98 -10.52
N THR A 263 7.28 4.65 -11.23
CA THR A 263 6.82 5.98 -10.83
C THR A 263 5.76 5.83 -9.75
N LEU A 264 5.95 6.48 -8.62
CA LEU A 264 5.02 6.47 -7.50
C LEU A 264 4.76 7.91 -7.05
N SER A 265 3.55 8.16 -6.55
CA SER A 265 3.19 9.40 -5.86
C SER A 265 2.30 9.07 -4.68
N VAL A 266 2.55 9.66 -3.52
CA VAL A 266 1.77 9.42 -2.29
C VAL A 266 1.60 10.73 -1.54
N PHE A 267 0.32 11.12 -1.30
CA PHE A 267 0.00 12.26 -0.44
C PHE A 267 0.19 11.90 1.04
N ASP A 268 0.59 12.88 1.83
CA ASP A 268 0.55 12.76 3.29
C ASP A 268 -0.89 12.77 3.83
N ALA A 269 -1.06 12.44 5.10
CA ALA A 269 -2.39 12.37 5.74
C ALA A 269 -3.15 13.70 5.73
N SER A 270 -2.45 14.82 5.71
CA SER A 270 -3.05 16.16 5.68
C SER A 270 -3.32 16.68 4.26
N SER A 271 -2.88 15.96 3.23
CA SER A 271 -2.94 16.39 1.82
C SER A 271 -2.13 17.66 1.52
N SER A 272 -1.20 18.04 2.41
CA SER A 272 -0.35 19.21 2.23
C SER A 272 0.96 18.89 1.52
N LEU A 273 1.45 17.65 1.66
CA LEU A 273 2.68 17.18 1.04
C LEU A 273 2.39 16.07 0.03
N LEU A 274 3.24 15.98 -0.97
CA LEU A 274 3.26 14.89 -1.94
C LEU A 274 4.68 14.35 -2.06
N ALA A 275 4.87 13.07 -1.76
CA ALA A 275 6.11 12.37 -2.06
C ALA A 275 6.02 11.70 -3.42
N THR A 276 7.08 11.79 -4.21
CA THR A 276 7.15 11.23 -5.57
C THR A 276 8.48 10.54 -5.83
N THR A 277 8.47 9.51 -6.67
CA THR A 277 9.67 8.93 -7.31
C THR A 277 9.39 8.65 -8.77
N LEU A 278 10.40 8.74 -9.61
CA LEU A 278 10.29 8.56 -11.05
C LEU A 278 11.14 7.36 -11.52
N GLU A 279 10.73 6.75 -12.62
CA GLU A 279 11.49 5.64 -13.23
C GLU A 279 12.89 6.03 -13.69
N ASP A 280 13.08 7.29 -14.10
CA ASP A 280 14.38 7.82 -14.51
C ASP A 280 15.35 7.97 -13.34
N TRP A 281 14.83 8.23 -12.13
CA TRP A 281 15.58 8.42 -10.89
C TRP A 281 15.04 7.52 -9.77
N PRO A 282 15.20 6.21 -9.91
CA PRO A 282 14.53 5.23 -9.06
C PRO A 282 15.04 5.21 -7.61
N SER A 283 16.18 5.85 -7.35
CA SER A 283 16.77 5.95 -6.00
C SER A 283 16.52 7.29 -5.31
N THR A 284 15.63 8.13 -5.86
CA THR A 284 15.39 9.47 -5.31
C THR A 284 13.91 9.66 -4.99
N VAL A 285 13.61 10.17 -3.80
CA VAL A 285 12.28 10.68 -3.39
C VAL A 285 12.32 12.19 -3.37
N TRP A 286 11.35 12.82 -4.03
CA TRP A 286 11.08 14.25 -3.93
C TRP A 286 9.85 14.46 -3.07
N VAL A 287 9.93 15.39 -2.13
CA VAL A 287 8.83 15.82 -1.26
C VAL A 287 8.44 17.24 -1.61
N TRP A 288 7.20 17.40 -2.02
CA TRP A 288 6.63 18.66 -2.49
C TRP A 288 5.67 19.26 -1.47
N ASP A 289 5.78 20.55 -1.23
CA ASP A 289 4.76 21.34 -0.53
C ASP A 289 3.74 21.82 -1.56
N LEU A 290 2.50 21.38 -1.41
CA LEU A 290 1.42 21.67 -2.35
C LEU A 290 0.77 23.05 -2.13
N ALA A 291 1.05 23.71 -1.01
CA ALA A 291 0.55 25.05 -0.78
C ALA A 291 1.40 26.09 -1.52
N SER A 292 2.72 25.90 -1.52
CA SER A 292 3.66 26.77 -2.24
C SER A 292 3.98 26.28 -3.65
N SER A 293 3.63 25.05 -3.99
CA SER A 293 4.05 24.34 -5.22
C SER A 293 5.57 24.21 -5.32
N GLU A 294 6.25 24.15 -4.18
CA GLU A 294 7.72 24.12 -4.12
C GLU A 294 8.24 22.78 -3.60
N LEU A 295 9.49 22.49 -3.98
CA LEU A 295 10.23 21.36 -3.45
C LEU A 295 10.63 21.64 -2.00
N ARG A 296 10.29 20.71 -1.06
CA ARG A 296 10.62 20.83 0.36
C ARG A 296 11.81 19.97 0.76
N ALA A 297 11.85 18.75 0.26
CA ALA A 297 12.96 17.84 0.54
C ALA A 297 13.25 16.90 -0.62
N VAL A 298 14.50 16.43 -0.68
CA VAL A 298 14.93 15.37 -1.58
C VAL A 298 15.76 14.36 -0.79
N LEU A 299 15.38 13.09 -0.90
CA LEU A 299 16.06 11.98 -0.26
C LEU A 299 16.70 11.12 -1.35
N ILE A 300 18.02 11.00 -1.32
CA ILE A 300 18.81 10.28 -2.32
C ILE A 300 19.42 9.05 -1.67
N PHE A 301 19.09 7.89 -2.20
CA PHE A 301 19.54 6.58 -1.75
C PHE A 301 20.53 5.97 -2.74
N HIS A 302 21.34 5.02 -2.29
CA HIS A 302 22.21 4.24 -3.18
C HIS A 302 21.49 3.13 -3.93
N SER A 303 20.31 2.73 -3.46
CA SER A 303 19.52 1.67 -4.09
C SER A 303 18.16 2.17 -4.56
N GLN A 304 17.56 1.40 -5.47
CA GLN A 304 16.23 1.66 -5.97
C GLN A 304 15.20 1.61 -4.82
N ILE A 305 14.29 2.59 -4.81
CA ILE A 305 13.18 2.65 -3.87
C ILE A 305 12.17 1.56 -4.23
N LEU A 306 11.86 0.71 -3.25
CA LEU A 306 10.87 -0.34 -3.38
C LEU A 306 9.46 0.18 -3.10
N ALA A 307 9.32 0.94 -2.01
CA ALA A 307 8.07 1.57 -1.60
C ALA A 307 8.34 2.71 -0.62
N PHE A 308 7.40 3.62 -0.53
CA PHE A 308 7.33 4.60 0.54
C PHE A 308 5.88 4.84 0.95
N SER A 309 5.67 5.25 2.19
CA SER A 309 4.35 5.58 2.72
C SER A 309 4.45 6.62 3.83
N TRP A 310 3.50 7.54 3.85
CA TRP A 310 3.33 8.48 4.95
C TRP A 310 2.67 7.81 6.15
N HIS A 311 2.96 8.32 7.33
CA HIS A 311 2.24 7.92 8.53
C HIS A 311 0.74 8.29 8.40
N PRO A 312 -0.19 7.39 8.74
CA PRO A 312 -1.62 7.60 8.45
C PRO A 312 -2.27 8.74 9.26
N LYS A 313 -1.67 9.13 10.39
CA LYS A 313 -2.22 10.17 11.29
C LYS A 313 -1.24 11.31 11.56
N GLN A 314 0.04 10.99 11.79
CA GLN A 314 1.06 12.01 12.03
C GLN A 314 1.44 12.67 10.72
N ARG A 315 1.45 13.99 10.73
CA ARG A 315 1.85 14.76 9.56
C ARG A 315 3.34 14.60 9.30
N GLU A 316 3.69 14.61 8.02
CA GLU A 316 5.07 14.79 7.54
C GLU A 316 6.05 13.67 7.93
N VAL A 317 5.61 12.52 8.44
CA VAL A 317 6.48 11.37 8.74
C VAL A 317 6.43 10.37 7.59
N LEU A 318 7.53 10.21 6.88
CA LEU A 318 7.65 9.37 5.68
C LEU A 318 8.53 8.15 5.96
N MET A 319 8.01 6.98 5.68
CA MET A 319 8.75 5.72 5.68
C MET A 319 9.18 5.37 4.26
N VAL A 320 10.44 4.96 4.07
CA VAL A 320 10.99 4.52 2.78
C VAL A 320 11.66 3.16 2.94
N THR A 321 11.46 2.28 1.97
CA THR A 321 12.15 0.99 1.84
C THR A 321 12.83 0.89 0.49
N CYS A 322 14.04 0.33 0.48
CA CYS A 322 14.85 0.18 -0.72
C CYS A 322 15.01 -1.30 -1.11
N GLU A 323 15.36 -1.55 -2.36
CA GLU A 323 15.60 -2.88 -2.93
C GLU A 323 17.04 -3.33 -2.66
N GLY A 324 17.26 -4.65 -2.59
CA GLY A 324 18.57 -5.26 -2.47
C GLY A 324 18.82 -5.95 -1.14
N ASP A 325 19.75 -6.90 -1.16
CA ASP A 325 20.05 -7.73 0.02
C ASP A 325 20.66 -6.93 1.18
N ASN A 326 21.40 -5.87 0.87
CA ASN A 326 21.96 -4.96 1.88
C ASN A 326 20.90 -4.11 2.57
N TYR A 327 19.73 -3.95 1.95
CA TYR A 327 18.58 -3.21 2.46
C TYR A 327 17.51 -4.12 3.10
N ALA A 328 17.69 -5.45 3.00
CA ALA A 328 16.77 -6.39 3.63
C ALA A 328 16.82 -6.26 5.15
N GLY A 329 15.71 -5.85 5.75
CA GLY A 329 15.62 -5.57 7.18
C GLY A 329 16.02 -4.14 7.57
N LEU A 330 16.05 -3.21 6.60
CA LEU A 330 16.22 -1.78 6.81
C LEU A 330 14.96 -1.02 6.42
N VAL A 331 14.66 0.00 7.22
CA VAL A 331 13.61 0.99 6.95
C VAL A 331 14.17 2.37 7.26
N PHE A 332 13.90 3.33 6.41
CA PHE A 332 14.30 4.71 6.62
C PHE A 332 13.05 5.52 6.96
N VAL A 333 13.14 6.34 7.99
CA VAL A 333 12.04 7.23 8.40
C VAL A 333 12.54 8.66 8.38
N TRP A 334 11.90 9.48 7.55
CA TRP A 334 12.18 10.90 7.44
C TRP A 334 11.07 11.71 8.10
N ASP A 335 11.50 12.72 8.83
CA ASP A 335 10.70 13.77 9.44
C ASP A 335 11.39 15.11 9.16
N PRO A 336 10.71 16.15 8.68
CA PRO A 336 11.32 17.44 8.34
C PRO A 336 11.93 18.16 9.54
N LEU A 337 11.56 17.80 10.77
CA LEU A 337 12.11 18.37 12.00
C LEU A 337 13.35 17.62 12.50
N SER A 338 13.66 16.46 11.93
CA SER A 338 14.84 15.68 12.30
C SER A 338 16.07 16.08 11.51
N ASP A 339 17.26 15.76 12.03
CA ASP A 339 18.55 15.94 11.37
C ASP A 339 18.81 14.89 10.28
N GLY A 340 17.78 14.59 9.48
CA GLY A 340 17.80 13.67 8.36
C GLY A 340 17.05 12.37 8.60
N PRO A 341 16.98 11.50 7.57
CA PRO A 341 16.34 10.21 7.68
C PRO A 341 16.99 9.33 8.75
N LYS A 342 16.18 8.81 9.68
CA LYS A 342 16.61 7.84 10.70
C LYS A 342 16.56 6.43 10.10
N THR A 343 17.60 5.63 10.34
CA THR A 343 17.67 4.23 9.90
C THR A 343 17.16 3.32 11.00
N VAL A 344 16.12 2.55 10.70
CA VAL A 344 15.59 1.50 11.58
C VAL A 344 16.08 0.15 11.07
N HIS A 345 16.93 -0.49 11.87
CA HIS A 345 17.56 -1.77 11.52
C HIS A 345 16.92 -2.90 12.33
N PHE A 346 16.09 -3.74 11.69
CA PHE A 346 15.37 -4.81 12.38
C PHE A 346 15.90 -6.22 12.08
N ARG A 347 16.82 -6.38 11.13
CA ARG A 347 17.40 -7.66 10.77
C ARG A 347 18.05 -8.38 11.96
N GLY A 348 18.79 -7.66 12.79
CA GLY A 348 19.47 -8.22 13.97
C GLY A 348 18.53 -8.68 15.09
N GLN A 349 17.27 -8.29 15.04
CA GLN A 349 16.24 -8.69 16.00
C GLN A 349 15.42 -9.89 15.53
N LEU A 350 15.61 -10.34 14.30
CA LEU A 350 14.99 -11.54 13.77
C LEU A 350 15.78 -12.79 14.21
N PRO A 351 15.10 -13.95 14.38
CA PRO A 351 15.78 -15.22 14.59
C PRO A 351 16.83 -15.45 13.50
N ASP A 352 18.02 -15.90 13.89
CA ASP A 352 19.18 -16.13 13.02
C ASP A 352 19.72 -14.86 12.31
N ALA A 353 19.30 -13.66 12.73
CA ALA A 353 19.67 -12.38 12.12
C ALA A 353 19.52 -12.37 10.59
N LYS A 354 18.53 -13.09 10.08
CA LYS A 354 18.27 -13.26 8.65
C LYS A 354 16.82 -13.00 8.31
N VAL A 355 16.60 -12.18 7.29
CA VAL A 355 15.25 -11.95 6.73
C VAL A 355 14.89 -13.13 5.82
N LEU A 356 13.76 -13.77 6.09
CA LEU A 356 13.23 -14.89 5.31
C LEU A 356 12.15 -14.41 4.33
N GLY A 357 12.47 -14.51 3.05
CA GLY A 357 11.55 -14.08 2.00
C GLY A 357 11.54 -12.56 1.82
N LYS A 358 10.37 -12.02 1.44
CA LYS A 358 10.22 -10.59 1.16
C LYS A 358 10.06 -9.80 2.47
N PRO A 359 10.93 -8.83 2.76
CA PRO A 359 10.76 -7.97 3.93
C PRO A 359 9.47 -7.15 3.82
N GLN A 360 8.82 -6.94 4.94
CA GLN A 360 7.60 -6.16 5.06
C GLN A 360 7.81 -5.06 6.10
N ALA A 361 7.34 -3.88 5.77
CA ALA A 361 7.29 -2.76 6.69
C ALA A 361 5.98 -2.00 6.45
N SER A 362 5.27 -1.69 7.52
CA SER A 362 4.03 -0.92 7.47
C SER A 362 3.86 -0.10 8.73
N TRP A 363 3.15 1.00 8.61
CA TRP A 363 2.68 1.73 9.78
C TRP A 363 1.63 0.91 10.51
N LEU A 364 1.74 0.86 11.84
CA LEU A 364 0.70 0.33 12.69
C LEU A 364 -0.21 1.49 13.14
N ASP A 365 -1.51 1.33 12.93
CA ASP A 365 -2.50 2.29 13.44
C ASP A 365 -2.67 2.10 14.96
N TRP A 366 -1.89 2.87 15.71
CA TRP A 366 -1.85 2.86 17.17
C TRP A 366 -2.57 4.09 17.72
N THR A 367 -3.18 3.96 18.89
CA THR A 367 -3.93 5.04 19.54
C THR A 367 -3.07 6.03 20.32
N GLY A 368 -1.78 5.69 20.54
CA GLY A 368 -0.83 6.55 21.24
C GLY A 368 -0.18 7.60 20.33
N ASP A 369 0.53 8.55 20.94
CA ASP A 369 1.15 9.69 20.24
C ASP A 369 2.40 9.30 19.45
N SER A 370 3.04 8.17 19.76
CA SER A 370 4.26 7.73 19.08
C SER A 370 3.96 6.94 17.80
N ALA A 371 4.74 7.18 16.75
CA ALA A 371 4.68 6.40 15.53
C ALA A 371 5.21 4.97 15.78
N VAL A 372 4.47 3.98 15.33
CA VAL A 372 4.81 2.57 15.49
C VAL A 372 4.87 1.88 14.13
N LEU A 373 5.95 1.12 13.93
CA LEU A 373 6.18 0.30 12.75
C LEU A 373 5.88 -1.17 13.06
N LEU A 374 5.20 -1.83 12.15
CA LEU A 374 5.15 -3.29 12.05
C LEU A 374 6.17 -3.72 11.00
N LEU A 375 7.19 -4.42 11.45
CA LEU A 375 8.33 -4.88 10.67
C LEU A 375 8.38 -6.40 10.68
N GLY A 376 8.78 -7.02 9.58
CA GLY A 376 8.84 -8.48 9.57
C GLY A 376 9.29 -9.09 8.26
N ASP A 377 9.20 -10.40 8.23
CA ASP A 377 9.46 -11.23 7.07
C ASP A 377 8.29 -12.20 6.82
N SER A 378 8.53 -13.30 6.08
CA SER A 378 7.49 -14.29 5.80
C SER A 378 7.02 -15.09 7.01
N LYS A 379 7.71 -15.03 8.16
CA LYS A 379 7.44 -15.85 9.35
C LYS A 379 7.40 -15.07 10.66
N HIS A 380 8.16 -13.97 10.76
CA HIS A 380 8.38 -13.24 12.01
C HIS A 380 7.95 -11.78 11.84
N HIS A 381 7.36 -11.24 12.88
CA HIS A 381 6.93 -9.85 12.92
C HIS A 381 7.43 -9.20 14.23
N LEU A 382 7.83 -7.94 14.10
CA LEU A 382 8.32 -7.09 15.19
C LEU A 382 7.53 -5.77 15.18
N MET A 383 7.30 -5.23 16.35
CA MET A 383 6.81 -3.86 16.49
C MET A 383 7.96 -2.97 16.97
N ALA A 384 8.11 -1.81 16.35
CA ALA A 384 9.12 -0.82 16.70
C ALA A 384 8.46 0.53 16.93
N SER A 385 8.65 1.11 18.13
CA SER A 385 8.28 2.49 18.42
C SER A 385 9.38 3.43 17.98
N LEU A 386 9.01 4.55 17.38
CA LEU A 386 9.95 5.62 17.01
C LEU A 386 10.10 6.69 18.10
N ALA A 387 9.47 6.50 19.28
CA ALA A 387 9.68 7.38 20.43
C ALA A 387 11.15 7.40 20.85
N GLU A 388 11.63 8.55 21.32
CA GLU A 388 13.01 8.67 21.83
C GLU A 388 13.15 7.90 23.15
N ALA A 389 14.33 7.30 23.36
CA ALA A 389 14.58 6.33 24.42
C ALA A 389 14.43 6.86 25.88
N GLU A 390 14.27 8.17 26.05
CA GLU A 390 14.08 8.79 27.38
C GLU A 390 12.63 8.65 27.90
N GLU A 391 11.65 8.36 27.04
CA GLU A 391 10.27 8.07 27.41
C GLU A 391 9.97 6.56 27.43
N SER A 392 10.75 5.80 28.05
CA SER A 392 11.17 4.42 27.87
C SER A 392 10.18 3.29 28.19
N VAL A 393 8.88 3.45 28.01
CA VAL A 393 7.96 2.31 28.04
C VAL A 393 7.34 2.14 26.66
N ALA A 394 7.56 0.96 26.05
CA ALA A 394 6.91 0.69 24.77
C ALA A 394 5.39 0.90 24.91
N PRO A 395 4.73 1.64 24.00
CA PRO A 395 3.32 2.03 24.16
C PRO A 395 2.34 0.87 24.44
N TRP A 396 2.70 -0.35 23.99
CA TRP A 396 1.93 -1.58 24.24
C TRP A 396 2.16 -2.22 25.61
N GLN A 397 3.15 -1.77 26.41
CA GLN A 397 3.39 -2.28 27.76
C GLN A 397 2.49 -1.60 28.81
N ASP A 398 2.07 -0.36 28.58
CA ASP A 398 1.18 0.36 29.49
C ASP A 398 -0.27 -0.13 29.45
N ALA A 399 -0.71 -0.70 28.32
CA ALA A 399 -2.05 -1.27 28.19
C ALA A 399 -2.28 -2.46 29.16
N HIS A 400 -1.25 -3.24 29.42
CA HIS A 400 -1.33 -4.37 30.39
C HIS A 400 -1.24 -3.93 31.84
N ARG A 401 -0.68 -2.75 32.14
CA ARG A 401 -0.53 -2.27 33.52
C ARG A 401 -1.83 -1.73 34.08
N ASN A 402 -2.69 -1.16 33.24
CA ASN A 402 -3.99 -0.64 33.66
C ASN A 402 -5.04 -1.73 33.92
N ASP A 403 -4.92 -2.90 33.27
CA ASP A 403 -5.83 -4.04 33.52
C ASP A 403 -5.46 -4.81 34.81
N LEU A 404 -4.20 -4.73 35.27
CA LEU A 404 -3.76 -5.42 36.50
C LEU A 404 -4.02 -4.59 37.78
N THR A 405 -4.37 -3.30 37.67
CA THR A 405 -4.63 -2.45 38.84
C THR A 405 -6.09 -2.42 39.27
N MET A 406 -7.00 -3.02 38.52
CA MET A 406 -8.45 -3.07 38.87
C MET A 406 -8.88 -4.34 39.63
N THR A 407 -7.99 -5.28 39.92
CA THR A 407 -8.32 -6.52 40.63
C THR A 407 -7.43 -6.81 41.82
N THR A 408 -7.25 -5.83 42.74
CA THR A 408 -6.80 -6.11 44.10
C THR A 408 -7.85 -5.64 45.12
N GLY A 409 -9.01 -6.26 45.05
CA GLY A 409 -9.99 -6.28 46.14
C GLY A 409 -9.89 -7.67 46.78
N LYS A 410 -9.44 -7.69 47.99
CA LYS A 410 -9.27 -8.84 48.90
C LYS A 410 -10.41 -9.85 48.79
N ASP A 411 -10.06 -11.13 48.60
CA ASP A 411 -10.60 -12.20 49.43
C ASP A 411 -9.66 -13.41 49.36
N GLU A 412 -9.02 -13.65 50.48
CA GLU A 412 -8.33 -14.91 50.78
C GLU A 412 -9.37 -15.99 51.03
N THR A 413 -9.52 -16.92 50.09
CA THR A 413 -10.11 -18.22 50.38
C THR A 413 -9.26 -19.27 49.66
N GLN A 414 -8.53 -20.01 50.45
CA GLN A 414 -7.82 -21.22 50.05
C GLN A 414 -8.80 -22.19 49.40
N MET A 415 -8.53 -22.60 48.16
CA MET A 415 -9.10 -23.81 47.58
C MET A 415 -7.95 -24.69 47.09
N GLU A 416 -7.87 -25.89 47.66
CA GLU A 416 -7.03 -27.00 47.28
C GLU A 416 -7.26 -27.39 45.82
N ALA A 417 -6.17 -27.66 45.11
CA ALA A 417 -6.19 -28.18 43.73
C ALA A 417 -6.49 -29.69 43.76
N PRO A 418 -7.39 -30.18 42.91
CA PRO A 418 -7.55 -31.61 42.70
C PRO A 418 -6.44 -32.16 41.80
N ALA A 419 -5.94 -33.34 42.16
CA ALA A 419 -4.94 -34.12 41.45
C ALA A 419 -5.41 -34.47 40.03
N LEU A 420 -4.50 -34.36 39.06
CA LEU A 420 -4.68 -34.85 37.71
C LEU A 420 -4.37 -36.34 37.68
N ASP A 421 -5.39 -37.12 37.37
CA ASP A 421 -5.25 -38.53 37.01
C ASP A 421 -4.70 -38.66 35.58
N ASP A 422 -3.73 -39.52 35.43
CA ASP A 422 -3.14 -39.97 34.18
C ASP A 422 -4.24 -40.69 33.32
N PHE A 423 -4.43 -40.20 32.11
CA PHE A 423 -5.09 -40.97 31.07
C PHE A 423 -4.09 -41.24 29.93
N ASP A 424 -3.64 -42.48 29.90
CA ASP A 424 -3.07 -43.12 28.72
C ASP A 424 -4.08 -43.13 27.58
N ASP A 425 -3.65 -42.65 26.44
CA ASP A 425 -4.48 -42.64 25.27
C ASP A 425 -3.85 -43.35 24.07
N ASP A 426 -4.37 -44.57 23.84
CA ASP A 426 -4.17 -45.39 22.67
C ASP A 426 -5.11 -44.90 21.57
N LEU A 427 -4.61 -44.19 20.58
CA LEU A 427 -5.37 -43.96 19.33
C LEU A 427 -4.44 -44.05 18.10
N SER A 428 -4.07 -45.30 17.81
CA SER A 428 -3.66 -45.72 16.47
C SER A 428 -4.90 -46.13 15.69
N GLY A 429 -5.19 -45.44 14.60
CA GLY A 429 -6.08 -45.93 13.55
C GLY A 429 -7.26 -45.02 13.19
N LEU A 430 -7.03 -44.03 12.37
CA LEU A 430 -8.06 -43.48 11.50
C LEU A 430 -7.50 -43.33 10.09
N ASP A 431 -8.05 -44.14 9.23
CA ASP A 431 -7.88 -44.19 7.79
C ASP A 431 -8.34 -42.87 7.14
N MET A 432 -7.40 -42.18 6.48
CA MET A 432 -7.59 -40.89 5.83
C MET A 432 -7.95 -41.06 4.35
N SER A 433 -8.98 -41.79 4.05
CA SER A 433 -9.43 -41.95 2.67
C SER A 433 -10.94 -41.70 2.55
N GLU A 434 -11.34 -40.44 2.71
CA GLU A 434 -12.54 -39.88 2.08
C GLU A 434 -12.50 -38.39 2.21
N VAL A 435 -11.97 -37.74 1.17
CA VAL A 435 -12.01 -36.25 1.04
C VAL A 435 -13.29 -35.93 0.27
N ASP A 436 -14.31 -35.52 1.00
CA ASP A 436 -15.54 -34.99 0.41
C ASP A 436 -15.24 -33.59 -0.18
N ASP A 437 -15.47 -33.47 -1.48
CA ASP A 437 -15.15 -32.26 -2.29
C ASP A 437 -16.16 -31.11 -2.12
N THR A 438 -17.03 -31.17 -1.15
CA THR A 438 -18.02 -30.12 -0.87
C THR A 438 -17.59 -29.23 0.28
N PHE A 439 -17.81 -27.91 0.13
CA PHE A 439 -17.64 -26.93 1.19
C PHE A 439 -18.45 -27.31 2.44
N SER A 440 -17.81 -27.90 3.43
CA SER A 440 -18.45 -28.15 4.70
C SER A 440 -17.91 -27.22 5.78
N PHE A 441 -18.81 -26.38 6.32
CA PHE A 441 -18.52 -25.61 7.53
C PHE A 441 -19.03 -26.40 8.73
N LYS A 442 -18.19 -26.80 9.66
CA LYS A 442 -18.64 -27.30 10.98
C LYS A 442 -18.89 -26.09 11.87
N ARG A 443 -20.14 -25.92 12.29
CA ARG A 443 -20.50 -25.12 13.47
C ARG A 443 -20.16 -25.94 14.71
N THR A 444 -19.35 -25.42 15.57
CA THR A 444 -19.27 -25.79 16.99
C THR A 444 -19.84 -24.65 17.81
#